data_fbcb6d447fe95a243e1e6057e1bd6310
#
_entry.id   fbcb6d447fe95a243e1e6057e1bd6310
#
_cell.length_a   1.000
_cell.length_b   1.000
_cell.length_c   1.000
_cell.angle_alpha   90.00
_cell.angle_beta   90.00
_cell.angle_gamma   90.00
#
_symmetry.space_group_name_H-M   'P 1'
#
loop_
_entity.id
_entity.type
_entity.pdbx_description
1 polymer ?
#
loop_
_entity_poly.entity_id
_entity_poly.type
_entity_poly.pdbx_seq_one_letter_code
_entity_poly.pdbx_strand_id
1 'polypeptide(L)'
;MNKLIITALLAMMCGGVNAQEVLDTTSVNAKLLTAEGNKMPKYKSGIASVMQYLANNIKYPKEADQNGVEGRVVISFLVNKDGVVCNVRPVKVDLKFFDLQKMSEKTGKSEQDLRTHYTWLFSNEATRVISAMPKWKPGMLNGEKVGAYCTVPVSFAIPRFLGR
;
A
#
# COMPACT_ATOMS: atom_id res chain seq x y z
N MET A 1 -14.11 30.86 0.46
CA MET A 1 -13.79 30.72 -0.98
C MET A 1 -12.40 30.12 -1.10
N ASN A 2 -12.23 29.12 -1.95
CA ASN A 2 -10.98 28.42 -2.34
C ASN A 2 -10.35 27.43 -1.34
N LYS A 3 -10.96 26.26 -1.24
CA LYS A 3 -10.31 25.03 -0.75
C LYS A 3 -10.40 23.87 -1.75
N LEU A 4 -10.29 24.13 -3.05
CA LEU A 4 -10.57 23.14 -4.11
C LEU A 4 -9.47 22.93 -5.16
N ILE A 5 -8.19 23.25 -4.87
CA ILE A 5 -7.13 23.20 -5.92
C ILE A 5 -5.86 22.42 -5.52
N ILE A 6 -5.89 21.47 -4.59
CA ILE A 6 -4.63 20.73 -4.28
C ILE A 6 -4.70 19.22 -4.58
N THR A 7 -5.76 18.72 -5.20
CA THR A 7 -5.87 17.27 -5.46
C THR A 7 -5.66 16.85 -6.93
N ALA A 8 -5.35 17.79 -7.82
CA ALA A 8 -5.32 17.50 -9.27
C ALA A 8 -3.95 17.09 -9.84
N LEU A 9 -2.86 17.08 -9.08
CA LEU A 9 -1.51 16.94 -9.66
C LEU A 9 -0.84 15.57 -9.50
N LEU A 10 -1.53 14.57 -8.95
CA LEU A 10 -0.93 13.22 -8.76
C LEU A 10 -1.57 12.12 -9.63
N ALA A 11 -2.48 12.47 -10.53
CA ALA A 11 -3.19 11.50 -11.38
C ALA A 11 -2.47 11.13 -12.69
N MET A 12 -1.23 11.62 -12.92
CA MET A 12 -0.62 11.59 -14.25
C MET A 12 0.23 10.35 -14.57
N MET A 13 0.31 9.36 -13.71
CA MET A 13 1.18 8.19 -13.92
C MET A 13 0.45 6.87 -14.24
N CYS A 14 -0.86 6.89 -14.34
CA CYS A 14 -1.62 5.69 -14.70
C CYS A 14 -2.48 5.98 -15.93
N GLY A 15 -1.90 5.88 -17.11
CA GLY A 15 -2.49 6.02 -18.45
C GLY A 15 -3.98 6.35 -18.53
N GLY A 16 -4.37 7.60 -18.25
CA GLY A 16 -5.70 8.10 -18.57
C GLY A 16 -6.75 8.11 -17.46
N VAL A 17 -6.43 7.85 -16.20
CA VAL A 17 -7.38 8.01 -15.08
C VAL A 17 -7.48 9.49 -14.70
N ASN A 18 -8.60 10.14 -14.98
CA ASN A 18 -8.84 11.53 -14.61
C ASN A 18 -9.48 11.65 -13.21
N ALA A 19 -9.56 12.87 -12.67
CA ALA A 19 -10.10 13.12 -11.33
C ALA A 19 -11.56 12.67 -11.18
N GLN A 20 -12.35 12.69 -12.25
CA GLN A 20 -13.74 12.24 -12.27
C GLN A 20 -13.82 10.71 -12.10
N GLU A 21 -12.93 9.97 -12.74
CA GLU A 21 -12.87 8.50 -12.66
C GLU A 21 -12.49 8.04 -11.25
N VAL A 22 -11.67 8.82 -10.52
CA VAL A 22 -11.31 8.54 -9.12
C VAL A 22 -12.49 8.78 -8.15
N LEU A 23 -13.28 9.82 -8.37
CA LEU A 23 -14.48 10.09 -7.57
C LEU A 23 -15.56 9.01 -7.79
N ASP A 24 -15.78 8.60 -9.03
CA ASP A 24 -16.73 7.53 -9.35
C ASP A 24 -16.31 6.19 -8.73
N THR A 25 -15.02 5.90 -8.72
CA THR A 25 -14.48 4.65 -8.14
C THR A 25 -14.72 4.51 -6.65
N THR A 26 -14.76 5.61 -5.89
CA THR A 26 -15.06 5.56 -4.44
C THR A 26 -16.52 5.14 -4.20
N SER A 27 -17.45 5.61 -5.01
CA SER A 27 -18.87 5.20 -4.95
C SER A 27 -19.07 3.76 -5.42
N VAL A 28 -18.27 3.30 -6.38
CA VAL A 28 -18.29 1.91 -6.89
C VAL A 28 -17.87 0.94 -5.79
N ASN A 29 -16.86 1.23 -4.97
CA ASN A 29 -16.45 0.34 -3.88
C ASN A 29 -17.61 0.05 -2.91
N ALA A 30 -18.40 1.06 -2.55
CA ALA A 30 -19.58 0.88 -1.71
C ALA A 30 -20.60 -0.05 -2.35
N LYS A 31 -20.89 0.12 -3.65
CA LYS A 31 -21.82 -0.73 -4.41
C LYS A 31 -21.31 -2.16 -4.57
N LEU A 32 -20.00 -2.36 -4.75
CA LEU A 32 -19.40 -3.70 -4.85
C LEU A 32 -19.53 -4.51 -3.56
N LEU A 33 -19.56 -3.84 -2.41
CA LEU A 33 -19.67 -4.50 -1.11
C LEU A 33 -21.11 -4.84 -0.71
N THR A 34 -22.12 -4.18 -1.30
CA THR A 34 -23.51 -4.24 -0.84
C THR A 34 -24.48 -5.00 -1.74
N ALA A 35 -24.11 -5.33 -2.99
CA ALA A 35 -25.02 -5.96 -3.93
C ALA A 35 -24.60 -7.40 -4.28
N GLU A 36 -25.56 -8.31 -4.30
CA GLU A 36 -25.36 -9.71 -4.72
C GLU A 36 -24.88 -9.79 -6.19
N GLY A 37 -23.96 -10.72 -6.45
CA GLY A 37 -23.38 -10.94 -7.78
C GLY A 37 -22.23 -10.01 -8.16
N ASN A 38 -21.99 -8.95 -7.42
CA ASN A 38 -20.83 -8.07 -7.63
C ASN A 38 -19.54 -8.69 -7.09
N LYS A 39 -18.41 -8.33 -7.69
CA LYS A 39 -17.10 -8.90 -7.31
C LYS A 39 -16.07 -7.82 -7.15
N MET A 40 -15.37 -7.84 -6.00
CA MET A 40 -14.17 -7.03 -5.79
C MET A 40 -13.02 -7.52 -6.67
N PRO A 41 -12.04 -6.65 -6.98
CA PRO A 41 -10.83 -7.07 -7.67
C PRO A 41 -10.13 -8.22 -6.94
N LYS A 42 -9.55 -9.14 -7.71
CA LYS A 42 -8.89 -10.34 -7.16
C LYS A 42 -7.56 -10.60 -7.83
N TYR A 43 -6.52 -10.79 -7.02
CA TYR A 43 -5.21 -11.20 -7.51
C TYR A 43 -5.14 -12.74 -7.57
N LYS A 44 -4.92 -13.30 -8.77
CA LYS A 44 -4.82 -14.75 -9.00
C LYS A 44 -5.91 -15.52 -8.21
N SER A 45 -5.51 -16.38 -7.26
CA SER A 45 -6.42 -17.15 -6.40
C SER A 45 -6.90 -16.39 -5.14
N GLY A 46 -6.47 -15.14 -4.94
CA GLY A 46 -6.93 -14.27 -3.85
C GLY A 46 -5.82 -13.85 -2.89
N ILE A 47 -6.18 -13.62 -1.61
CA ILE A 47 -5.28 -13.02 -0.63
C ILE A 47 -4.02 -13.84 -0.38
N ALA A 48 -4.11 -15.18 -0.38
CA ALA A 48 -2.94 -16.04 -0.22
C ALA A 48 -1.89 -15.80 -1.32
N SER A 49 -2.32 -15.60 -2.56
CA SER A 49 -1.42 -15.26 -3.67
C SER A 49 -0.80 -13.87 -3.52
N VAL A 50 -1.52 -12.92 -2.93
CA VAL A 50 -0.96 -11.59 -2.60
C VAL A 50 0.15 -11.74 -1.56
N MET A 51 -0.10 -12.49 -0.49
CA MET A 51 0.89 -12.71 0.58
C MET A 51 2.14 -13.42 0.05
N GLN A 52 1.97 -14.43 -0.79
CA GLN A 52 3.10 -15.13 -1.42
C GLN A 52 3.89 -14.20 -2.36
N TYR A 53 3.20 -13.36 -3.14
CA TYR A 53 3.86 -12.37 -3.98
C TYR A 53 4.69 -11.40 -3.15
N LEU A 54 4.12 -10.86 -2.07
CA LEU A 54 4.83 -9.96 -1.16
C LEU A 54 6.05 -10.64 -0.54
N ALA A 55 5.90 -11.85 0.00
CA ALA A 55 7.00 -12.60 0.61
C ALA A 55 8.18 -12.81 -0.36
N ASN A 56 7.90 -12.99 -1.66
CA ASN A 56 8.92 -13.25 -2.67
C ASN A 56 9.55 -11.96 -3.25
N ASN A 57 8.90 -10.81 -3.13
CA ASN A 57 9.31 -9.59 -3.84
C ASN A 57 9.64 -8.41 -2.93
N ILE A 58 9.27 -8.47 -1.66
CA ILE A 58 9.57 -7.42 -0.68
C ILE A 58 11.05 -7.47 -0.32
N LYS A 59 11.67 -6.30 -0.25
CA LYS A 59 13.06 -6.15 0.20
C LYS A 59 13.04 -5.40 1.52
N TYR A 60 13.57 -6.04 2.55
CA TYR A 60 13.72 -5.37 3.84
C TYR A 60 14.74 -4.24 3.70
N PRO A 61 14.43 -2.99 4.11
CA PRO A 61 15.40 -1.90 4.07
C PRO A 61 16.58 -2.23 4.98
N LYS A 62 17.81 -2.28 4.44
CA LYS A 62 19.01 -2.69 5.16
C LYS A 62 19.24 -1.91 6.45
N GLU A 63 19.01 -0.61 6.42
CA GLU A 63 19.16 0.26 7.58
C GLU A 63 18.14 -0.10 8.69
N ALA A 64 16.89 -0.42 8.33
CA ALA A 64 15.90 -0.85 9.29
C ALA A 64 16.25 -2.22 9.91
N ASP A 65 16.75 -3.15 9.11
CA ASP A 65 17.21 -4.46 9.57
C ASP A 65 18.37 -4.34 10.56
N GLN A 66 19.39 -3.56 10.22
CA GLN A 66 20.58 -3.32 11.07
C GLN A 66 20.25 -2.65 12.41
N ASN A 67 19.20 -1.83 12.43
CA ASN A 67 18.79 -1.08 13.62
C ASN A 67 17.59 -1.73 14.35
N GLY A 68 17.15 -2.91 13.95
CA GLY A 68 16.08 -3.63 14.61
C GLY A 68 14.69 -2.94 14.51
N VAL A 69 14.46 -2.17 13.45
CA VAL A 69 13.19 -1.44 13.25
C VAL A 69 12.25 -2.28 12.41
N GLU A 70 11.13 -2.67 12.98
CA GLU A 70 10.03 -3.37 12.30
C GLU A 70 8.92 -2.39 11.92
N GLY A 71 8.08 -2.76 10.94
CA GLY A 71 6.98 -1.91 10.53
C GLY A 71 5.87 -2.63 9.79
N ARG A 72 4.70 -1.98 9.75
CA ARG A 72 3.56 -2.38 8.94
C ARG A 72 3.04 -1.17 8.19
N VAL A 73 2.97 -1.28 6.88
CA VAL A 73 2.45 -0.24 5.99
C VAL A 73 1.17 -0.75 5.36
N VAL A 74 0.07 -0.02 5.51
CA VAL A 74 -1.17 -0.29 4.78
C VAL A 74 -1.12 0.55 3.51
N ILE A 75 -1.14 -0.12 2.36
CA ILE A 75 -1.15 0.50 1.04
C ILE A 75 -2.56 0.46 0.48
N SER A 76 -3.05 1.62 0.03
CA SER A 76 -4.24 1.74 -0.81
C SER A 76 -3.82 1.88 -2.27
N PHE A 77 -4.51 1.22 -3.17
CA PHE A 77 -4.28 1.28 -4.62
C PHE A 77 -5.56 1.03 -5.39
N LEU A 78 -5.62 1.54 -6.61
CA LEU A 78 -6.71 1.30 -7.54
C LEU A 78 -6.34 0.12 -8.47
N VAL A 79 -7.22 -0.86 -8.59
CA VAL A 79 -7.20 -1.81 -9.69
C VAL A 79 -8.17 -1.29 -10.75
N ASN A 80 -7.68 -0.88 -11.91
CA ASN A 80 -8.52 -0.34 -12.97
C ASN A 80 -9.30 -1.46 -13.69
N LYS A 81 -10.18 -1.10 -14.63
CA LYS A 81 -11.00 -2.05 -15.43
C LYS A 81 -10.18 -3.03 -16.26
N ASP A 82 -8.91 -2.71 -16.52
CA ASP A 82 -7.98 -3.57 -17.26
C ASP A 82 -7.16 -4.48 -16.35
N GLY A 83 -7.40 -4.38 -15.03
CA GLY A 83 -6.69 -5.13 -14.00
C GLY A 83 -5.31 -4.55 -13.63
N VAL A 84 -4.98 -3.35 -14.11
CA VAL A 84 -3.70 -2.70 -13.81
C VAL A 84 -3.78 -2.01 -12.45
N VAL A 85 -2.74 -2.20 -11.64
CA VAL A 85 -2.57 -1.52 -10.35
C VAL A 85 -2.08 -0.10 -10.58
N CYS A 86 -2.75 0.88 -10.00
CA CYS A 86 -2.37 2.29 -10.07
C CYS A 86 -2.82 3.08 -8.82
N ASN A 87 -2.48 4.38 -8.74
CA ASN A 87 -2.77 5.22 -7.57
C ASN A 87 -2.31 4.59 -6.24
N VAL A 88 -1.12 4.00 -6.23
CA VAL A 88 -0.55 3.32 -5.07
C VAL A 88 -0.07 4.35 -4.07
N ARG A 89 -0.59 4.28 -2.83
CA ARG A 89 -0.21 5.21 -1.76
C ARG A 89 -0.27 4.55 -0.38
N PRO A 90 0.65 4.88 0.52
CA PRO A 90 0.53 4.50 1.91
C PRO A 90 -0.61 5.27 2.58
N VAL A 91 -1.44 4.59 3.37
CA VAL A 91 -2.56 5.20 4.11
C VAL A 91 -2.39 5.09 5.62
N LYS A 92 -1.58 4.13 6.07
CA LYS A 92 -1.23 3.97 7.47
C LYS A 92 0.15 3.33 7.59
N VAL A 93 0.97 3.82 8.53
CA VAL A 93 2.27 3.24 8.87
C VAL A 93 2.35 3.09 10.38
N ASP A 94 2.58 1.87 10.83
CA ASP A 94 2.83 1.53 12.21
C ASP A 94 4.29 1.07 12.31
N LEU A 95 5.11 1.72 13.14
CA LEU A 95 6.52 1.40 13.36
C LEU A 95 6.74 0.83 14.76
N LYS A 96 7.64 -0.13 14.85
CA LYS A 96 8.10 -0.71 16.10
C LYS A 96 9.62 -0.65 16.14
N PHE A 97 10.15 0.04 17.15
CA PHE A 97 11.55 0.15 17.45
C PHE A 97 11.91 -0.77 18.61
N PHE A 98 13.09 -1.37 18.58
CA PHE A 98 13.60 -2.13 19.71
C PHE A 98 13.94 -1.19 20.88
N ASP A 99 14.69 -0.12 20.59
CA ASP A 99 15.07 0.93 21.55
C ASP A 99 15.25 2.25 20.80
N LEU A 100 14.18 3.04 20.74
CA LEU A 100 14.16 4.30 19.98
C LEU A 100 15.02 5.37 20.67
N GLN A 101 15.01 5.42 22.01
CA GLN A 101 15.78 6.40 22.76
C GLN A 101 17.29 6.17 22.53
N LYS A 102 17.76 4.94 22.71
CA LYS A 102 19.16 4.59 22.46
C LYS A 102 19.60 4.86 21.02
N MET A 103 18.71 4.64 20.07
CA MET A 103 18.96 4.98 18.66
C MET A 103 19.09 6.49 18.46
N SER A 104 18.24 7.30 19.08
CA SER A 104 18.31 8.76 19.09
C SER A 104 19.66 9.24 19.64
N GLU A 105 20.06 8.76 20.81
CA GLU A 105 21.33 9.07 21.44
C GLU A 105 22.54 8.70 20.56
N LYS A 106 22.52 7.49 19.98
CA LYS A 106 23.60 7.00 19.11
C LYS A 106 23.73 7.78 17.81
N THR A 107 22.63 8.22 17.23
CA THR A 107 22.61 8.87 15.91
C THR A 107 22.65 10.40 15.99
N GLY A 108 22.37 10.99 17.15
CA GLY A 108 22.16 12.43 17.33
C GLY A 108 20.91 12.97 16.64
N LYS A 109 20.02 12.12 16.18
CA LYS A 109 18.75 12.49 15.54
C LYS A 109 17.62 12.49 16.55
N SER A 110 16.65 13.38 16.42
CA SER A 110 15.46 13.33 17.26
C SER A 110 14.65 12.05 16.99
N GLU A 111 13.87 11.60 17.97
CA GLU A 111 12.97 10.46 17.80
C GLU A 111 11.96 10.69 16.65
N GLN A 112 11.51 11.94 16.48
CA GLN A 112 10.61 12.31 15.41
C GLN A 112 11.26 12.19 14.02
N ASP A 113 12.52 12.60 13.88
CA ASP A 113 13.27 12.45 12.62
C ASP A 113 13.49 10.98 12.29
N LEU A 114 13.80 10.15 13.29
CA LEU A 114 13.92 8.71 13.12
C LEU A 114 12.61 8.08 12.66
N ARG A 115 11.49 8.41 13.30
CA ARG A 115 10.16 7.94 12.90
C ARG A 115 9.83 8.35 11.46
N THR A 116 10.07 9.60 11.10
CA THR A 116 9.85 10.11 9.75
C THR A 116 10.70 9.36 8.72
N HIS A 117 11.97 9.16 9.02
CA HIS A 117 12.91 8.46 8.15
C HIS A 117 12.49 6.99 7.91
N TYR A 118 12.18 6.23 8.96
CA TYR A 118 11.76 4.84 8.81
C TYR A 118 10.36 4.71 8.19
N THR A 119 9.46 5.65 8.45
CA THR A 119 8.18 5.74 7.73
C THR A 119 8.40 5.86 6.23
N TRP A 120 9.32 6.72 5.81
CA TRP A 120 9.68 6.90 4.41
C TRP A 120 10.29 5.62 3.81
N LEU A 121 11.25 4.99 4.48
CA LEU A 121 11.90 3.75 4.02
C LEU A 121 10.88 2.63 3.76
N PHE A 122 10.03 2.33 4.73
CA PHE A 122 9.03 1.27 4.59
C PHE A 122 7.93 1.62 3.59
N SER A 123 7.50 2.89 3.55
CA SER A 123 6.49 3.35 2.58
C SER A 123 6.98 3.24 1.15
N ASN A 124 8.22 3.60 0.88
CA ASN A 124 8.82 3.50 -0.46
C ASN A 124 8.89 2.05 -0.92
N GLU A 125 9.38 1.15 -0.08
CA GLU A 125 9.47 -0.27 -0.45
C GLU A 125 8.09 -0.91 -0.62
N ALA A 126 7.13 -0.63 0.27
CA ALA A 126 5.76 -1.10 0.15
C ALA A 126 5.09 -0.57 -1.13
N THR A 127 5.29 0.70 -1.45
CA THR A 127 4.78 1.30 -2.70
C THR A 127 5.43 0.65 -3.91
N ARG A 128 6.75 0.44 -3.91
CA ARG A 128 7.48 -0.22 -4.99
C ARG A 128 6.93 -1.62 -5.28
N VAL A 129 6.79 -2.44 -4.25
CA VAL A 129 6.38 -3.84 -4.43
C VAL A 129 4.93 -3.95 -4.91
N ILE A 130 4.02 -3.11 -4.41
CA ILE A 130 2.61 -3.10 -4.85
C ILE A 130 2.49 -2.55 -6.28
N SER A 131 3.22 -1.48 -6.63
CA SER A 131 3.22 -0.91 -7.99
C SER A 131 3.74 -1.89 -9.05
N ALA A 132 4.62 -2.81 -8.67
CA ALA A 132 5.17 -3.84 -9.55
C ALA A 132 4.30 -5.10 -9.66
N MET A 133 3.11 -5.14 -9.03
CA MET A 133 2.24 -6.32 -9.10
C MET A 133 1.75 -6.56 -10.53
N PRO A 134 1.73 -7.84 -10.97
CA PRO A 134 1.07 -8.22 -12.21
C PRO A 134 -0.42 -7.90 -12.20
N LYS A 135 -1.05 -8.00 -13.37
CA LYS A 135 -2.48 -7.73 -13.53
C LYS A 135 -3.35 -8.56 -12.59
N TRP A 136 -4.34 -7.88 -12.04
CA TRP A 136 -5.42 -8.44 -11.24
C TRP A 136 -6.64 -8.77 -12.12
N LYS A 137 -7.57 -9.56 -11.61
CA LYS A 137 -8.92 -9.60 -12.13
C LYS A 137 -9.64 -8.34 -11.64
N PRO A 138 -10.20 -7.49 -12.54
CA PRO A 138 -10.88 -6.27 -12.13
C PRO A 138 -12.16 -6.56 -11.33
N GLY A 139 -12.71 -5.53 -10.70
CA GLY A 139 -14.01 -5.60 -10.08
C GLY A 139 -15.11 -5.82 -11.14
N MET A 140 -16.22 -6.38 -10.72
CA MET A 140 -17.42 -6.58 -11.56
C MET A 140 -18.62 -5.94 -10.87
N LEU A 141 -19.33 -5.07 -11.54
CA LEU A 141 -20.57 -4.44 -11.10
C LEU A 141 -21.62 -4.64 -12.19
N ASN A 142 -22.71 -5.33 -11.85
CA ASN A 142 -23.79 -5.64 -12.80
C ASN A 142 -23.31 -6.29 -14.11
N GLY A 143 -22.28 -7.13 -14.04
CA GLY A 143 -21.71 -7.82 -15.20
C GLY A 143 -20.64 -7.02 -15.97
N GLU A 144 -20.41 -5.76 -15.64
CA GLU A 144 -19.40 -4.91 -16.27
C GLU A 144 -18.12 -4.82 -15.45
N LYS A 145 -16.98 -4.71 -16.14
CA LYS A 145 -15.68 -4.49 -15.50
C LYS A 145 -15.58 -3.07 -14.97
N VAL A 146 -15.24 -2.92 -13.70
CA VAL A 146 -15.07 -1.62 -13.05
C VAL A 146 -13.75 -1.54 -12.32
N GLY A 147 -13.22 -0.32 -12.21
CA GLY A 147 -12.09 -0.04 -11.31
C GLY A 147 -12.57 0.01 -9.85
N ALA A 148 -11.73 -0.47 -8.93
CA ALA A 148 -12.04 -0.41 -7.51
C ALA A 148 -10.77 -0.28 -6.67
N TYR A 149 -10.88 0.45 -5.54
CA TYR A 149 -9.80 0.56 -4.57
C TYR A 149 -9.68 -0.71 -3.73
N CYS A 150 -8.43 -1.12 -3.54
CA CYS A 150 -8.05 -2.21 -2.66
C CYS A 150 -7.06 -1.70 -1.60
N THR A 151 -7.02 -2.38 -0.46
CA THR A 151 -6.00 -2.14 0.56
C THR A 151 -5.29 -3.43 0.92
N VAL A 152 -3.97 -3.37 1.07
CA VAL A 152 -3.14 -4.51 1.45
C VAL A 152 -2.16 -4.08 2.54
N PRO A 153 -2.09 -4.81 3.67
CA PRO A 153 -1.04 -4.61 4.65
C PRO A 153 0.26 -5.26 4.19
N VAL A 154 1.34 -4.49 4.21
CA VAL A 154 2.72 -4.94 3.95
C VAL A 154 3.46 -4.91 5.27
N SER A 155 3.88 -6.08 5.77
CA SER A 155 4.56 -6.21 7.06
C SER A 155 6.05 -6.46 6.86
N PHE A 156 6.85 -5.71 7.61
CA PHE A 156 8.29 -5.83 7.73
C PHE A 156 8.59 -6.34 9.15
N ALA A 157 8.90 -7.61 9.28
CA ALA A 157 9.22 -8.24 10.54
C ALA A 157 10.58 -8.95 10.44
N ILE A 158 11.40 -8.80 11.48
CA ILE A 158 12.68 -9.49 11.58
C ILE A 158 12.42 -10.89 12.12
N PRO A 159 12.85 -11.96 11.41
CA PRO A 159 12.70 -13.31 11.92
C PRO A 159 13.43 -13.44 13.26
N ARG A 160 12.67 -13.62 14.34
CA ARG A 160 13.25 -13.94 15.64
C ARG A 160 13.46 -15.45 15.67
N PHE A 161 14.67 -15.87 15.48
CA PHE A 161 15.03 -17.23 15.85
C PHE A 161 14.86 -17.33 17.36
N LEU A 162 13.88 -18.09 17.80
CA LEU A 162 13.79 -18.52 19.19
C LEU A 162 15.08 -19.32 19.44
N GLY A 163 16.07 -18.65 20.03
CA GLY A 163 17.30 -19.32 20.47
C GLY A 163 16.93 -20.44 21.44
N ARG A 164 17.38 -21.63 21.10
CA ARG A 164 17.40 -22.77 22.03
C ARG A 164 18.33 -22.47 23.17
#